data_0204c78299b1b9b2230c28511acd6705
#
_entry.id   0204c78299b1b9b2230c28511acd6705
#
_cell.length_a   1.000
_cell.length_b   1.000
_cell.length_c   1.000
_cell.angle_alpha   90.00
_cell.angle_beta   90.00
_cell.angle_gamma   90.00
#
_symmetry.space_group_name_H-M   'P 1'
#
loop_
_entity.id
_entity.type
_entity.pdbx_description
1 polymer ?
#
loop_
_entity_poly.entity_id
_entity_poly.type
_entity_poly.pdbx_seq_one_letter_code
_entity_poly.pdbx_strand_id
1 'polypeptide(L)'
;MESAGAWAVECEVIPSRIMRELSSRTSLVTISIGSGNGCDVQFLFADDILGASEGPFPRHSKQYCNLFREAQRIQKIRVNAFKDFIDEVNTNTFPSNKFEVEVTEEFVERFCNYLDKT
;
A
#
# COMPACT_ATOMS: atom_id res chain seq x y z
N MET A 1 -16.03 34.30 7.71
CA MET A 1 -16.33 32.85 7.85
C MET A 1 -17.35 32.57 8.94
N GLU A 2 -17.12 32.97 10.19
CA GLU A 2 -18.08 32.79 11.29
C GLU A 2 -19.46 33.43 10.97
N SER A 3 -19.51 34.66 10.46
CA SER A 3 -20.75 35.31 10.03
C SER A 3 -21.51 34.60 8.91
N ALA A 4 -20.84 33.70 8.19
CA ALA A 4 -21.44 32.87 7.17
C ALA A 4 -21.87 31.49 7.68
N GLY A 5 -21.77 31.25 9.00
CA GLY A 5 -22.18 29.99 9.62
C GLY A 5 -21.11 28.89 9.66
N ALA A 6 -19.86 29.20 9.32
CA ALA A 6 -18.78 28.22 9.51
C ALA A 6 -18.55 27.98 11.01
N TRP A 7 -18.29 26.74 11.39
CA TRP A 7 -17.96 26.33 12.75
C TRP A 7 -16.50 25.83 12.88
N ALA A 8 -15.84 25.51 11.75
CA ALA A 8 -14.45 25.09 11.68
C ALA A 8 -13.78 25.67 10.42
N VAL A 9 -12.47 25.75 10.44
CA VAL A 9 -11.66 26.19 9.31
C VAL A 9 -10.36 25.40 9.23
N GLU A 10 -10.04 24.92 8.03
CA GLU A 10 -8.75 24.33 7.72
C GLU A 10 -7.75 25.42 7.37
N CYS A 11 -6.58 25.36 8.00
CA CYS A 11 -5.51 26.35 7.90
C CYS A 11 -4.28 25.68 7.30
N GLU A 12 -3.97 26.02 6.04
CA GLU A 12 -2.90 25.38 5.30
C GLU A 12 -1.66 26.27 5.22
N VAL A 13 -0.55 25.75 5.74
CA VAL A 13 0.81 26.33 5.61
C VAL A 13 0.91 27.80 6.08
N ILE A 14 0.09 28.20 7.03
CA ILE A 14 0.18 29.53 7.68
C ILE A 14 1.37 29.52 8.66
N PRO A 15 2.20 30.57 8.70
CA PRO A 15 3.28 30.64 9.69
C PRO A 15 2.78 30.44 11.12
N SER A 16 3.40 29.51 11.86
CA SER A 16 2.91 29.01 13.15
C SER A 16 2.66 30.09 14.19
N ARG A 17 3.46 31.18 14.18
CA ARG A 17 3.27 32.31 15.10
C ARG A 17 2.00 33.08 14.77
N ILE A 18 1.72 33.31 13.47
CA ILE A 18 0.48 33.99 13.01
C ILE A 18 -0.72 33.11 13.32
N MET A 19 -0.61 31.79 13.05
CA MET A 19 -1.72 30.90 13.29
C MET A 19 -2.11 30.81 14.77
N ARG A 20 -1.15 30.84 15.68
CA ARG A 20 -1.41 30.87 17.13
C ARG A 20 -2.20 32.09 17.54
N GLU A 21 -1.87 33.26 16.98
CA GLU A 21 -2.59 34.51 17.24
C GLU A 21 -4.01 34.48 16.64
N LEU A 22 -4.19 33.89 15.47
CA LEU A 22 -5.50 33.74 14.85
C LEU A 22 -6.38 32.75 15.64
N SER A 23 -5.87 31.61 15.99
CA SER A 23 -6.60 30.59 16.74
C SER A 23 -7.08 31.10 18.09
N SER A 24 -6.30 31.94 18.79
CA SER A 24 -6.69 32.51 20.06
C SER A 24 -7.78 33.59 19.96
N ARG A 25 -8.12 34.07 18.75
CA ARG A 25 -9.06 35.17 18.50
C ARG A 25 -10.29 34.80 17.68
N THR A 26 -10.46 33.54 17.36
CA THR A 26 -11.64 33.02 16.65
C THR A 26 -12.39 32.03 17.50
N SER A 27 -13.70 31.90 17.28
CA SER A 27 -14.53 30.83 17.85
C SER A 27 -14.61 29.60 16.96
N LEU A 28 -14.01 29.65 15.77
CA LEU A 28 -13.94 28.51 14.88
C LEU A 28 -12.97 27.44 15.40
N VAL A 29 -13.31 26.19 15.27
CA VAL A 29 -12.34 25.10 15.43
C VAL A 29 -11.29 25.22 14.32
N THR A 30 -10.04 25.40 14.70
CA THR A 30 -8.93 25.55 13.76
C THR A 30 -8.23 24.22 13.51
N ILE A 31 -8.12 23.83 12.25
CA ILE A 31 -7.52 22.55 11.81
C ILE A 31 -6.24 22.89 11.05
N SER A 32 -5.10 22.50 11.60
CA SER A 32 -3.78 22.77 10.98
C SER A 32 -3.39 21.68 10.00
N ILE A 33 -3.04 22.09 8.79
CA ILE A 33 -2.18 21.29 7.90
C ILE A 33 -0.93 22.12 7.56
N GLY A 34 0.16 21.86 8.23
CA GLY A 34 1.40 22.62 8.09
C GLY A 34 1.40 24.02 8.71
N SER A 35 0.42 24.38 9.54
CA SER A 35 0.31 25.70 10.18
C SER A 35 0.83 25.71 11.64
N GLY A 36 1.57 24.67 12.04
CA GLY A 36 2.15 24.54 13.37
C GLY A 36 1.16 24.02 14.41
N ASN A 37 1.60 23.99 15.67
CA ASN A 37 0.88 23.37 16.78
C ASN A 37 -0.05 24.32 17.54
N GLY A 38 -0.33 25.50 16.99
CA GLY A 38 -1.18 26.51 17.61
C GLY A 38 -2.67 26.38 17.29
N CYS A 39 -3.08 25.42 16.47
CA CYS A 39 -4.47 25.10 16.16
C CYS A 39 -5.04 24.06 17.13
N ASP A 40 -6.38 23.97 17.18
CA ASP A 40 -7.10 23.00 18.01
C ASP A 40 -6.87 21.57 17.54
N VAL A 41 -6.72 21.34 16.21
CA VAL A 41 -6.56 20.04 15.59
C VAL A 41 -5.36 20.05 14.66
N GLN A 42 -4.68 18.90 14.57
CA GLN A 42 -3.63 18.65 13.59
C GLN A 42 -4.12 17.64 12.55
N PHE A 43 -3.87 17.91 11.28
CA PHE A 43 -4.25 17.09 10.15
C PHE A 43 -3.04 16.76 9.28
N LEU A 44 -2.94 15.52 8.87
CA LEU A 44 -2.06 15.03 7.81
C LEU A 44 -2.77 13.93 7.01
N PHE A 45 -2.45 13.82 5.73
CA PHE A 45 -2.94 12.72 4.92
C PHE A 45 -2.36 11.38 5.38
N ALA A 46 -3.19 10.34 5.32
CA ALA A 46 -2.78 8.99 5.71
C ALA A 46 -1.57 8.50 4.89
N ASP A 47 -1.52 8.79 3.60
CA ASP A 47 -0.41 8.40 2.72
C ASP A 47 0.92 9.03 3.15
N ASP A 48 0.88 10.28 3.64
CA ASP A 48 2.06 10.94 4.20
C ASP A 48 2.49 10.29 5.51
N ILE A 49 1.54 10.05 6.42
CA ILE A 49 1.79 9.42 7.72
C ILE A 49 2.42 8.03 7.54
N LEU A 50 1.88 7.27 6.61
CA LEU A 50 2.26 5.88 6.34
C LEU A 50 3.44 5.75 5.39
N GLY A 51 3.85 6.81 4.72
CA GLY A 51 4.87 6.74 3.67
C GLY A 51 4.46 5.78 2.56
N ALA A 52 3.20 5.91 2.06
CA ALA A 52 2.63 4.98 1.10
C ALA A 52 3.08 5.25 -0.35
N SER A 53 3.74 6.38 -0.61
CA SER A 53 4.28 6.77 -1.92
C SER A 53 5.79 6.96 -1.91
N GLU A 54 6.39 7.09 -3.08
CA GLU A 54 7.83 7.38 -3.24
C GLU A 54 8.18 8.82 -2.87
N GLY A 55 7.19 9.70 -2.84
CA GLY A 55 7.37 11.15 -2.68
C GLY A 55 7.26 11.90 -4.03
N PRO A 56 7.58 13.18 -4.09
CA PRO A 56 8.06 14.00 -2.97
C PRO A 56 7.01 14.22 -1.87
N PHE A 57 7.46 14.34 -0.63
CA PHE A 57 6.59 14.63 0.52
C PHE A 57 6.53 16.13 0.81
N PRO A 58 5.37 16.67 1.22
CA PRO A 58 5.27 18.05 1.67
C PRO A 58 6.21 18.31 2.84
N ARG A 59 6.78 19.53 2.91
CA ARG A 59 7.72 19.90 3.96
C ARG A 59 7.15 19.78 5.39
N HIS A 60 5.85 19.92 5.53
CA HIS A 60 5.14 19.82 6.80
C HIS A 60 4.70 18.41 7.15
N SER A 61 4.86 17.47 6.21
CA SER A 61 4.52 16.07 6.40
C SER A 61 5.60 15.36 7.22
N LYS A 62 5.17 14.40 8.03
CA LYS A 62 6.05 13.52 8.79
C LYS A 62 5.63 12.08 8.60
N GLN A 63 6.56 11.28 8.11
CA GLN A 63 6.37 9.84 8.00
C GLN A 63 6.61 9.16 9.35
N TYR A 64 5.74 8.24 9.71
CA TYR A 64 5.86 7.38 10.89
C TYR A 64 6.21 5.94 10.54
N CYS A 65 6.02 5.54 9.29
CA CYS A 65 6.50 4.29 8.70
C CYS A 65 6.77 4.49 7.21
N ASN A 66 7.20 3.45 6.49
CA ASN A 66 7.45 3.50 5.05
C ASN A 66 6.84 2.27 4.38
N LEU A 67 5.53 2.32 4.12
CA LEU A 67 4.81 1.24 3.46
C LEU A 67 5.22 1.07 2.00
N PHE A 68 5.63 2.14 1.31
CA PHE A 68 6.12 2.06 -0.06
C PHE A 68 7.33 1.12 -0.18
N ARG A 69 8.31 1.28 0.72
CA ARG A 69 9.50 0.40 0.75
C ARG A 69 9.13 -1.06 1.05
N GLU A 70 8.19 -1.29 1.95
CA GLU A 70 7.73 -2.65 2.26
C GLU A 70 6.97 -3.27 1.08
N ALA A 71 6.13 -2.51 0.40
CA ALA A 71 5.45 -2.95 -0.81
C ALA A 71 6.46 -3.34 -1.91
N GLN A 72 7.51 -2.53 -2.11
CA GLN A 72 8.59 -2.87 -3.04
C GLN A 72 9.33 -4.14 -2.64
N ARG A 73 9.60 -4.36 -1.35
CA ARG A 73 10.21 -5.59 -0.85
C ARG A 73 9.37 -6.81 -1.16
N ILE A 74 8.06 -6.73 -0.88
CA ILE A 74 7.11 -7.80 -1.18
C ILE A 74 7.06 -8.07 -2.69
N GLN A 75 7.05 -7.02 -3.51
CA GLN A 75 7.05 -7.17 -4.96
C GLN A 75 8.29 -7.90 -5.49
N LYS A 76 9.47 -7.62 -4.93
CA LYS A 76 10.69 -8.37 -5.28
C LYS A 76 10.58 -9.87 -4.95
N ILE A 77 9.99 -10.19 -3.79
CA ILE A 77 9.75 -11.59 -3.41
C ILE A 77 8.83 -12.29 -4.41
N ARG A 78 7.72 -11.63 -4.81
CA ARG A 78 6.80 -12.16 -5.82
C ARG A 78 7.50 -12.42 -7.15
N VAL A 79 8.26 -11.44 -7.63
CA VAL A 79 9.00 -11.58 -8.91
C VAL A 79 9.99 -12.73 -8.84
N ASN A 80 10.72 -12.89 -7.74
CA ASN A 80 11.68 -13.99 -7.59
C ASN A 80 10.97 -15.36 -7.58
N ALA A 81 9.86 -15.48 -6.84
CA ALA A 81 9.09 -16.74 -6.82
C ALA A 81 8.61 -17.16 -8.22
N PHE A 82 8.18 -16.22 -9.07
CA PHE A 82 7.83 -16.54 -10.44
C PHE A 82 9.05 -16.92 -11.30
N LYS A 83 10.20 -16.27 -11.08
CA LYS A 83 11.44 -16.67 -11.77
C LYS A 83 11.86 -18.09 -11.39
N ASP A 84 11.88 -18.40 -10.10
CA ASP A 84 12.24 -19.72 -9.60
C ASP A 84 11.31 -20.79 -10.21
N PHE A 85 9.99 -20.55 -10.24
CA PHE A 85 9.03 -21.43 -10.88
C PHE A 85 9.32 -21.64 -12.38
N ILE A 86 9.59 -20.56 -13.12
CA ILE A 86 9.90 -20.64 -14.56
C ILE A 86 11.18 -21.42 -14.79
N ASP A 87 12.20 -21.20 -13.97
CA ASP A 87 13.49 -21.87 -14.07
C ASP A 87 13.34 -23.37 -13.76
N GLU A 88 12.56 -23.76 -12.76
CA GLU A 88 12.26 -25.16 -12.45
C GLU A 88 11.50 -25.85 -13.58
N VAL A 89 10.52 -25.18 -14.20
CA VAL A 89 9.80 -25.72 -15.36
C VAL A 89 10.74 -25.91 -16.55
N ASN A 90 11.59 -24.93 -16.85
CA ASN A 90 12.51 -24.98 -17.98
C ASN A 90 13.61 -26.05 -17.81
N THR A 91 13.97 -26.32 -16.56
CA THR A 91 14.97 -27.38 -16.22
C THR A 91 14.34 -28.75 -15.96
N ASN A 92 13.03 -28.88 -16.12
CA ASN A 92 12.26 -30.10 -15.82
C ASN A 92 12.43 -30.60 -14.37
N THR A 93 12.64 -29.71 -13.44
CA THR A 93 12.70 -30.02 -12.00
C THR A 93 11.36 -29.84 -11.31
N PHE A 94 10.42 -29.14 -11.95
CA PHE A 94 9.02 -29.06 -11.57
C PHE A 94 8.11 -29.44 -12.76
N PRO A 95 7.04 -30.24 -12.55
CA PRO A 95 6.70 -30.95 -11.30
C PRO A 95 7.67 -32.07 -10.99
N SER A 96 7.97 -32.29 -9.70
CA SER A 96 8.58 -33.55 -9.25
C SER A 96 7.48 -34.54 -8.89
N ASN A 97 7.82 -35.82 -8.73
CA ASN A 97 6.87 -36.92 -8.41
C ASN A 97 5.94 -36.59 -7.23
N LYS A 98 6.40 -35.74 -6.31
CA LYS A 98 5.61 -35.29 -5.16
C LYS A 98 4.36 -34.48 -5.58
N PHE A 99 4.40 -33.83 -6.73
CA PHE A 99 3.34 -32.97 -7.26
C PHE A 99 2.56 -33.61 -8.41
N GLU A 100 2.89 -34.88 -8.76
CA GLU A 100 2.22 -35.64 -9.80
C GLU A 100 1.07 -36.45 -9.21
N VAL A 101 0.06 -36.71 -10.02
CA VAL A 101 -1.05 -37.60 -9.68
C VAL A 101 -0.79 -38.96 -10.29
N GLU A 102 -0.54 -39.92 -9.44
CA GLU A 102 -0.31 -41.31 -9.88
C GLU A 102 -1.63 -42.00 -10.27
N VAL A 103 -1.56 -42.85 -11.28
CA VAL A 103 -2.62 -43.75 -11.69
C VAL A 103 -2.06 -45.15 -11.88
N THR A 104 -2.93 -46.19 -11.84
CA THR A 104 -2.50 -47.57 -12.07
C THR A 104 -2.25 -47.81 -13.56
N GLU A 105 -1.32 -48.74 -13.87
CA GLU A 105 -1.05 -49.18 -15.25
C GLU A 105 -2.32 -49.70 -15.97
N GLU A 106 -3.18 -50.41 -15.26
CA GLU A 106 -4.45 -50.88 -15.81
C GLU A 106 -5.33 -49.73 -16.30
N PHE A 107 -5.34 -48.59 -15.57
CA PHE A 107 -6.10 -47.42 -15.98
C PHE A 107 -5.49 -46.76 -17.22
N VAL A 108 -4.16 -46.70 -17.31
CA VAL A 108 -3.44 -46.13 -18.47
C VAL A 108 -3.73 -47.00 -19.71
N GLU A 109 -3.62 -48.34 -19.61
CA GLU A 109 -3.91 -49.24 -20.71
C GLU A 109 -5.36 -49.11 -21.22
N ARG A 110 -6.32 -49.06 -20.32
CA ARG A 110 -7.73 -48.84 -20.67
C ARG A 110 -7.95 -47.53 -21.40
N PHE A 111 -7.30 -46.46 -20.97
CA PHE A 111 -7.37 -45.14 -21.58
C PHE A 111 -6.74 -45.13 -22.98
N CYS A 112 -5.54 -45.72 -23.14
CA CYS A 112 -4.89 -45.86 -24.44
C CYS A 112 -5.75 -46.68 -25.42
N ASN A 113 -6.31 -47.80 -24.99
CA ASN A 113 -7.21 -48.62 -25.80
C ASN A 113 -8.52 -47.91 -26.21
N TYR A 114 -8.94 -46.94 -25.44
CA TYR A 114 -10.07 -46.04 -25.81
C TYR A 114 -9.67 -45.06 -26.90
N LEU A 115 -8.50 -44.45 -26.80
CA LEU A 115 -8.00 -43.48 -27.79
C LEU A 115 -7.76 -44.14 -29.15
N ASP A 116 -7.25 -45.38 -29.18
CA ASP A 116 -6.97 -46.13 -30.42
C ASP A 116 -8.24 -46.55 -31.20
N LYS A 117 -9.43 -46.46 -30.56
CA LYS A 117 -10.72 -46.78 -31.15
C LYS A 117 -11.51 -45.59 -31.62
N THR A 118 -11.01 -44.36 -31.38
CA THR A 118 -11.68 -43.10 -31.71
C THR A 118 -11.02 -42.43 -32.89
#